data_b3f05dafad4c9e6c18a1b650a59ae09e
#
_entry.id   b3f05dafad4c9e6c18a1b650a59ae09e
#
_cell.length_a   1.000
_cell.length_b   1.000
_cell.length_c   1.000
_cell.angle_alpha   90.00
_cell.angle_beta   90.00
_cell.angle_gamma   90.00
#
_symmetry.space_group_name_H-M   'P 1'
#
loop_
_entity.id
_entity.type
_entity.pdbx_description
1 polymer ?
#
loop_
_entity_poly.entity_id
_entity_poly.type
_entity_poly.pdbx_seq_one_letter_code
_entity_poly.pdbx_strand_id
1 'polypeptide(L)'
;MALIEVEQLSKTFRNFKRKEGLGGALVNLFYRDYETIRAVDAISFQIQPGELVGYIGPNGAGKSTTIKMLTGILVPTSGQIQVGRFVPYRNRREYTRHIGVVFGQRTQLWWDIAVIESFKLLRKVYQVPQPLFDERLKQMKEMLDVEPLLNMPVRKLSLGQRMRCDLVASLLHNPKILFLDEPTIGLDVVGRMRIREFLGQANEQFGTTMILTTHDLDEIEKLCRRVLIIDHGRILYDGSLDGLRGRYSRDRRITFQLSGGFALERLQGEGDSEGDVEWSESGPLRLQARFQRDRVRPAEVIARAIQHAPVHDITIEEPSIEEIVSRIYSEGRVDG
;
A
#
# COMPACT_ATOMS: atom_id res chain seq x y z
N MET A 1 -16.43 -14.78 -10.09
CA MET A 1 -15.54 -15.73 -9.42
C MET A 1 -14.25 -14.99 -9.10
N ALA A 2 -13.83 -14.96 -7.86
CA ALA A 2 -12.63 -14.23 -7.45
C ALA A 2 -11.39 -14.78 -8.17
N LEU A 3 -10.44 -13.89 -8.48
CA LEU A 3 -9.17 -14.28 -9.08
C LEU A 3 -8.16 -14.74 -8.03
N ILE A 4 -8.19 -14.10 -6.85
CA ILE A 4 -7.38 -14.49 -5.70
C ILE A 4 -8.33 -14.77 -4.53
N GLU A 5 -8.16 -15.94 -3.92
CA GLU A 5 -8.92 -16.37 -2.74
C GLU A 5 -7.93 -16.79 -1.67
N VAL A 6 -8.07 -16.21 -0.50
CA VAL A 6 -7.25 -16.47 0.68
C VAL A 6 -8.17 -16.79 1.84
N GLU A 7 -7.96 -17.96 2.46
CA GLU A 7 -8.80 -18.43 3.56
C GLU A 7 -7.93 -18.83 4.76
N GLN A 8 -8.15 -18.18 5.89
CA GLN A 8 -7.51 -18.46 7.19
C GLN A 8 -6.00 -18.65 7.09
N LEU A 9 -5.36 -17.80 6.24
CA LEU A 9 -3.96 -17.93 5.90
C LEU A 9 -3.09 -17.50 7.07
N SER A 10 -2.16 -18.38 7.46
CA SER A 10 -1.20 -18.08 8.53
C SER A 10 0.23 -18.43 8.14
N LYS A 11 1.16 -17.63 8.65
CA LYS A 11 2.60 -17.89 8.53
C LYS A 11 3.30 -17.64 9.84
N THR A 12 3.93 -18.70 10.35
CA THR A 12 4.72 -18.66 11.57
C THR A 12 6.17 -18.99 11.24
N PHE A 13 7.10 -18.21 11.77
CA PHE A 13 8.53 -18.45 11.72
C PHE A 13 9.01 -18.91 13.10
N ARG A 14 9.95 -19.82 13.12
CA ARG A 14 10.63 -20.26 14.34
C ARG A 14 12.07 -19.78 14.30
N ASN A 15 12.41 -18.83 15.14
CA ASN A 15 13.76 -18.32 15.29
C ASN A 15 14.44 -18.97 16.49
N PHE A 16 15.64 -19.49 16.28
CA PHE A 16 16.42 -20.07 17.36
C PHE A 16 17.01 -18.95 18.24
N LYS A 17 16.64 -18.94 19.53
CA LYS A 17 17.26 -18.04 20.52
C LYS A 17 18.64 -18.57 20.91
N ARG A 18 19.70 -17.97 20.34
CA ARG A 18 21.06 -18.27 20.77
C ARG A 18 21.34 -17.66 22.14
N LYS A 19 21.70 -18.48 23.10
CA LYS A 19 22.31 -17.99 24.34
C LYS A 19 23.77 -17.67 24.05
N GLU A 20 24.21 -16.47 24.37
CA GLU A 20 25.58 -16.01 24.15
C GLU A 20 26.57 -16.59 25.19
N GLY A 21 27.84 -16.66 24.82
CA GLY A 21 28.93 -17.15 25.66
C GLY A 21 29.24 -18.65 25.52
N LEU A 22 30.43 -19.05 25.99
CA LEU A 22 30.91 -20.45 25.90
C LEU A 22 30.00 -21.46 26.60
N GLY A 23 29.44 -21.11 27.75
CA GLY A 23 28.43 -21.92 28.45
C GLY A 23 27.10 -21.98 27.70
N GLY A 24 26.72 -20.86 27.02
CA GLY A 24 25.54 -20.79 26.16
C GLY A 24 25.66 -21.70 24.94
N ALA A 25 26.84 -21.80 24.34
CA ALA A 25 27.10 -22.68 23.20
C ALA A 25 26.88 -24.17 23.54
N LEU A 26 27.32 -24.62 24.71
CA LEU A 26 27.09 -25.99 25.19
C LEU A 26 25.60 -26.24 25.49
N VAL A 27 24.90 -25.27 26.11
CA VAL A 27 23.46 -25.38 26.37
C VAL A 27 22.67 -25.42 25.05
N ASN A 28 23.03 -24.60 24.03
CA ASN A 28 22.39 -24.57 22.72
C ASN A 28 22.53 -25.88 21.92
N LEU A 29 23.52 -26.74 22.28
CA LEU A 29 23.70 -28.04 21.64
C LEU A 29 22.65 -29.07 22.11
N PHE A 30 22.21 -28.96 23.38
CA PHE A 30 21.28 -29.90 24.00
C PHE A 30 19.87 -29.33 24.18
N TYR A 31 19.73 -28.02 24.37
CA TYR A 31 18.44 -27.31 24.51
C TYR A 31 18.31 -26.24 23.45
N ARG A 32 17.38 -26.46 22.53
CA ARG A 32 17.03 -25.49 21.48
C ARG A 32 15.78 -24.73 21.89
N ASP A 33 15.96 -23.51 22.34
CA ASP A 33 14.83 -22.58 22.61
C ASP A 33 14.44 -21.85 21.32
N TYR A 34 13.15 -21.91 20.97
CA TYR A 34 12.62 -21.29 19.75
C TYR A 34 11.64 -20.19 20.10
N GLU A 35 11.91 -19.01 19.59
CA GLU A 35 10.93 -17.95 19.56
C GLU A 35 10.03 -18.11 18.31
N THR A 36 8.74 -18.12 18.55
CA THR A 36 7.74 -18.26 17.48
C THR A 36 7.19 -16.88 17.12
N ILE A 37 7.45 -16.43 15.89
CA ILE A 37 6.95 -15.18 15.35
C ILE A 37 5.82 -15.49 14.39
N ARG A 38 4.60 -15.07 14.72
CA ARG A 38 3.43 -15.19 13.85
C ARG A 38 3.37 -13.96 12.96
N ALA A 39 3.94 -14.05 11.76
CA ALA A 39 4.02 -12.95 10.81
C ALA A 39 2.70 -12.67 10.07
N VAL A 40 1.87 -13.70 9.90
CA VAL A 40 0.51 -13.61 9.34
C VAL A 40 -0.38 -14.54 10.16
N ASP A 41 -1.56 -14.07 10.57
CA ASP A 41 -2.46 -14.73 11.51
C ASP A 41 -3.88 -14.79 10.98
N ALA A 42 -4.23 -15.94 10.40
CA ALA A 42 -5.57 -16.31 9.96
C ALA A 42 -6.28 -15.27 9.07
N ILE A 43 -5.55 -14.63 8.13
CA ILE A 43 -6.15 -13.65 7.21
C ILE A 43 -7.01 -14.33 6.15
N SER A 44 -8.12 -13.67 5.81
CA SER A 44 -9.02 -14.11 4.74
C SER A 44 -9.44 -12.90 3.91
N PHE A 45 -9.35 -13.00 2.58
CA PHE A 45 -9.81 -11.99 1.63
C PHE A 45 -9.93 -12.55 0.23
N GLN A 46 -10.65 -11.84 -0.65
CA GLN A 46 -10.80 -12.18 -2.06
C GLN A 46 -10.51 -10.96 -2.92
N ILE A 47 -9.92 -11.15 -4.11
CA ILE A 47 -9.68 -10.09 -5.09
C ILE A 47 -10.30 -10.49 -6.41
N GLN A 48 -11.06 -9.58 -7.01
CA GLN A 48 -11.72 -9.78 -8.29
C GLN A 48 -10.77 -9.49 -9.46
N PRO A 49 -11.02 -10.06 -10.65
CA PRO A 49 -10.26 -9.71 -11.85
C PRO A 49 -10.32 -8.20 -12.15
N GLY A 50 -9.17 -7.61 -12.50
CA GLY A 50 -9.06 -6.20 -12.84
C GLY A 50 -9.00 -5.23 -11.64
N GLU A 51 -9.15 -5.70 -10.40
CA GLU A 51 -8.98 -4.82 -9.24
C GLU A 51 -7.53 -4.38 -9.06
N LEU A 52 -7.36 -3.11 -8.71
CA LEU A 52 -6.12 -2.56 -8.15
C LEU A 52 -6.33 -2.32 -6.66
N VAL A 53 -5.71 -3.16 -5.83
CA VAL A 53 -5.93 -3.21 -4.38
C VAL A 53 -4.67 -2.75 -3.65
N GLY A 54 -4.84 -1.77 -2.77
CA GLY A 54 -3.81 -1.36 -1.82
C GLY A 54 -3.71 -2.33 -0.64
N TYR A 55 -2.53 -2.79 -0.32
CA TYR A 55 -2.26 -3.66 0.84
C TYR A 55 -1.32 -2.94 1.79
N ILE A 56 -1.86 -2.26 2.78
CA ILE A 56 -1.15 -1.32 3.64
C ILE A 56 -1.01 -1.80 5.07
N GLY A 57 0.02 -1.32 5.75
CA GLY A 57 0.29 -1.66 7.15
C GLY A 57 1.65 -1.13 7.57
N PRO A 58 1.94 -1.05 8.88
CA PRO A 58 3.24 -0.65 9.38
C PRO A 58 4.33 -1.66 9.00
N ASN A 59 5.59 -1.28 9.25
CA ASN A 59 6.71 -2.20 9.06
C ASN A 59 6.56 -3.39 10.02
N GLY A 60 6.74 -4.60 9.51
CA GLY A 60 6.54 -5.83 10.29
C GLY A 60 5.09 -6.33 10.36
N ALA A 61 4.10 -5.62 9.81
CA ALA A 61 2.69 -6.04 9.82
C ALA A 61 2.38 -7.33 9.07
N GLY A 62 3.32 -7.85 8.25
CA GLY A 62 3.13 -9.09 7.49
C GLY A 62 2.95 -8.91 5.98
N LYS A 63 2.98 -7.67 5.44
CA LYS A 63 2.75 -7.36 4.01
C LYS A 63 3.61 -8.20 3.07
N SER A 64 4.93 -8.04 3.12
CA SER A 64 5.85 -8.77 2.23
C SER A 64 5.80 -10.28 2.47
N THR A 65 5.44 -10.74 3.67
CA THR A 65 5.24 -12.18 3.96
C THR A 65 4.03 -12.69 3.21
N THR A 66 2.93 -11.95 3.21
CA THR A 66 1.71 -12.28 2.45
C THR A 66 2.00 -12.30 0.95
N ILE A 67 2.65 -11.26 0.40
CA ILE A 67 3.05 -11.23 -1.01
C ILE A 67 3.92 -12.43 -1.39
N LYS A 68 4.89 -12.81 -0.54
CA LYS A 68 5.73 -13.99 -0.78
C LYS A 68 4.95 -15.31 -0.76
N MET A 69 3.87 -15.40 0.01
CA MET A 69 2.97 -16.57 -0.04
C MET A 69 2.11 -16.56 -1.30
N LEU A 70 1.53 -15.41 -1.66
CA LEU A 70 0.74 -15.23 -2.88
C LEU A 70 1.56 -15.48 -4.14
N THR A 71 2.83 -15.12 -4.16
CA THR A 71 3.74 -15.37 -5.29
C THR A 71 4.34 -16.79 -5.30
N GLY A 72 4.02 -17.64 -4.29
CA GLY A 72 4.53 -19.00 -4.18
C GLY A 72 5.98 -19.12 -3.70
N ILE A 73 6.60 -18.02 -3.26
CA ILE A 73 7.96 -18.01 -2.69
C ILE A 73 7.96 -18.68 -1.30
N LEU A 74 6.93 -18.40 -0.50
CA LEU A 74 6.76 -18.99 0.83
C LEU A 74 5.57 -19.95 0.85
N VAL A 75 5.74 -21.05 1.59
CA VAL A 75 4.65 -21.99 1.89
C VAL A 75 3.96 -21.53 3.17
N PRO A 76 2.62 -21.43 3.21
CA PRO A 76 1.87 -21.13 4.43
C PRO A 76 2.13 -22.16 5.52
N THR A 77 1.96 -21.76 6.77
CA THR A 77 1.93 -22.70 7.91
C THR A 77 0.56 -23.38 8.02
N SER A 78 -0.51 -22.62 7.76
CA SER A 78 -1.91 -23.12 7.70
C SER A 78 -2.76 -22.21 6.80
N GLY A 79 -3.99 -22.63 6.53
CA GLY A 79 -4.91 -21.94 5.63
C GLY A 79 -4.70 -22.29 4.16
N GLN A 80 -5.43 -21.61 3.29
CA GLN A 80 -5.45 -21.91 1.85
C GLN A 80 -5.24 -20.63 1.03
N ILE A 81 -4.59 -20.80 -0.12
CA ILE A 81 -4.46 -19.78 -1.15
C ILE A 81 -4.82 -20.41 -2.49
N GLN A 82 -5.74 -19.78 -3.20
CA GLN A 82 -6.04 -20.09 -4.58
C GLN A 82 -5.93 -18.83 -5.43
N VAL A 83 -5.22 -18.95 -6.56
CA VAL A 83 -5.04 -17.86 -7.53
C VAL A 83 -5.45 -18.40 -8.90
N GLY A 84 -6.64 -18.03 -9.35
CA GLY A 84 -7.28 -18.65 -10.48
C GLY A 84 -7.41 -20.18 -10.25
N ARG A 85 -6.76 -20.97 -11.10
CA ARG A 85 -6.72 -22.45 -10.95
C ARG A 85 -5.52 -22.98 -10.16
N PHE A 86 -4.65 -22.11 -9.68
CA PHE A 86 -3.37 -22.51 -9.09
C PHE A 86 -3.36 -22.38 -7.57
N VAL A 87 -2.67 -23.30 -6.92
CA VAL A 87 -2.16 -23.15 -5.57
C VAL A 87 -0.69 -22.72 -5.71
N PRO A 88 -0.32 -21.46 -5.39
CA PRO A 88 0.96 -20.84 -5.78
C PRO A 88 2.20 -21.67 -5.47
N TYR A 89 2.31 -22.22 -4.27
CA TYR A 89 3.46 -22.99 -3.82
C TYR A 89 3.49 -24.44 -4.35
N ARG A 90 2.34 -25.00 -4.82
CA ARG A 90 2.26 -26.35 -5.40
C ARG A 90 2.54 -26.35 -6.90
N ASN A 91 2.03 -25.33 -7.61
CA ASN A 91 2.09 -25.25 -9.05
C ASN A 91 3.10 -24.17 -9.51
N ARG A 92 4.16 -23.92 -8.77
CA ARG A 92 5.04 -22.77 -8.88
C ARG A 92 5.53 -22.51 -10.31
N ARG A 93 6.03 -23.54 -11.01
CA ARG A 93 6.59 -23.41 -12.36
C ARG A 93 5.57 -22.92 -13.39
N GLU A 94 4.34 -23.40 -13.30
CA GLU A 94 3.28 -22.99 -14.23
C GLU A 94 2.68 -21.65 -13.79
N TYR A 95 2.46 -21.49 -12.49
CA TYR A 95 1.88 -20.30 -11.89
C TYR A 95 2.70 -19.04 -12.17
N THR A 96 4.04 -19.09 -12.08
CA THR A 96 4.91 -17.92 -12.31
C THR A 96 4.83 -17.37 -13.73
N ARG A 97 4.33 -18.12 -14.70
CA ARG A 97 4.06 -17.62 -16.06
C ARG A 97 2.85 -16.70 -16.16
N HIS A 98 1.98 -16.72 -15.16
CA HIS A 98 0.73 -15.95 -15.13
C HIS A 98 0.79 -14.73 -14.23
N ILE A 99 1.88 -14.52 -13.52
CA ILE A 99 2.07 -13.41 -12.61
C ILE A 99 3.30 -12.59 -12.95
N GLY A 100 3.21 -11.28 -12.74
CA GLY A 100 4.36 -10.38 -12.65
C GLY A 100 4.63 -10.05 -11.18
N VAL A 101 5.88 -9.87 -10.83
CA VAL A 101 6.27 -9.50 -9.46
C VAL A 101 7.35 -8.45 -9.52
N VAL A 102 7.19 -7.38 -8.76
CA VAL A 102 8.21 -6.35 -8.56
C VAL A 102 8.47 -6.21 -7.06
N PHE A 103 9.72 -6.38 -6.65
CA PHE A 103 10.18 -6.12 -5.29
C PHE A 103 11.02 -4.84 -5.28
N GLY A 104 10.58 -3.79 -4.59
CA GLY A 104 11.19 -2.46 -4.66
C GLY A 104 12.69 -2.40 -4.36
N GLN A 105 13.19 -3.33 -3.55
CA GLN A 105 14.60 -3.38 -3.18
C GLN A 105 15.43 -4.39 -4.01
N ARG A 106 14.80 -5.15 -4.91
CA ARG A 106 15.48 -6.20 -5.70
C ARG A 106 15.08 -6.10 -7.15
N THR A 107 16.08 -6.16 -8.03
CA THR A 107 15.82 -6.23 -9.47
C THR A 107 15.78 -7.67 -9.94
N GLN A 108 14.93 -7.93 -10.94
CA GLN A 108 14.91 -9.18 -11.70
C GLN A 108 15.81 -9.14 -12.93
N LEU A 109 16.37 -7.96 -13.25
CA LEU A 109 17.26 -7.77 -14.37
C LEU A 109 18.69 -8.23 -14.04
N TRP A 110 19.41 -8.69 -15.04
CA TRP A 110 20.81 -9.11 -14.87
C TRP A 110 21.76 -7.92 -14.79
N TRP A 111 22.49 -7.85 -13.71
CA TRP A 111 23.25 -6.67 -13.27
C TRP A 111 24.29 -6.16 -14.26
N ASP A 112 25.01 -7.08 -14.95
CA ASP A 112 26.16 -6.75 -15.78
C ASP A 112 25.86 -6.62 -17.27
N ILE A 113 24.65 -6.97 -17.73
CA ILE A 113 24.26 -6.87 -19.13
C ILE A 113 23.33 -5.70 -19.39
N ALA A 114 23.19 -5.32 -20.66
CA ALA A 114 22.26 -4.28 -21.06
C ALA A 114 20.81 -4.66 -20.74
N VAL A 115 19.98 -3.65 -20.43
CA VAL A 115 18.56 -3.85 -20.11
C VAL A 115 17.86 -4.66 -21.20
N ILE A 116 18.08 -4.33 -22.47
CA ILE A 116 17.45 -5.03 -23.60
C ILE A 116 17.81 -6.52 -23.65
N GLU A 117 19.04 -6.88 -23.26
CA GLU A 117 19.44 -8.29 -23.20
C GLU A 117 18.74 -9.03 -22.07
N SER A 118 18.52 -8.37 -20.91
CA SER A 118 17.68 -8.91 -19.84
C SER A 118 16.25 -9.14 -20.33
N PHE A 119 15.67 -8.22 -21.08
CA PHE A 119 14.32 -8.38 -21.65
C PHE A 119 14.24 -9.53 -22.65
N LYS A 120 15.24 -9.68 -23.54
CA LYS A 120 15.33 -10.81 -24.47
C LYS A 120 15.46 -12.15 -23.75
N LEU A 121 16.21 -12.22 -22.65
CA LEU A 121 16.32 -13.42 -21.83
C LEU A 121 14.97 -13.75 -21.18
N LEU A 122 14.29 -12.77 -20.57
CA LEU A 122 12.95 -12.95 -19.99
C LEU A 122 11.94 -13.39 -21.05
N ARG A 123 11.97 -12.83 -22.26
CA ARG A 123 11.16 -13.30 -23.38
C ARG A 123 11.30 -14.80 -23.59
N LYS A 124 12.55 -15.30 -23.60
CA LYS A 124 12.82 -16.74 -23.77
C LYS A 124 12.35 -17.57 -22.58
N VAL A 125 12.58 -17.08 -21.35
CA VAL A 125 12.15 -17.75 -20.11
C VAL A 125 10.62 -17.91 -20.07
N TYR A 126 9.89 -16.84 -20.41
CA TYR A 126 8.43 -16.84 -20.44
C TYR A 126 7.84 -17.35 -21.75
N GLN A 127 8.69 -17.70 -22.75
CA GLN A 127 8.29 -18.22 -24.07
C GLN A 127 7.34 -17.26 -24.83
N VAL A 128 7.60 -15.96 -24.72
CA VAL A 128 6.81 -14.93 -25.42
C VAL A 128 7.19 -14.91 -26.91
N PRO A 129 6.22 -15.05 -27.85
CA PRO A 129 6.47 -14.92 -29.28
C PRO A 129 7.09 -13.56 -29.63
N GLN A 130 8.03 -13.54 -30.60
CA GLN A 130 8.75 -12.31 -30.97
C GLN A 130 7.82 -11.14 -31.33
N PRO A 131 6.78 -11.31 -32.16
CA PRO A 131 5.91 -10.20 -32.53
C PRO A 131 5.19 -9.57 -31.32
N LEU A 132 4.71 -10.40 -30.38
CA LEU A 132 4.05 -9.93 -29.16
C LEU A 132 5.03 -9.24 -28.21
N PHE A 133 6.27 -9.72 -28.15
CA PHE A 133 7.32 -9.06 -27.37
C PHE A 133 7.63 -7.67 -27.92
N ASP A 134 7.80 -7.55 -29.24
CA ASP A 134 8.15 -6.27 -29.89
C ASP A 134 7.02 -5.25 -29.74
N GLU A 135 5.77 -5.68 -29.92
CA GLU A 135 4.59 -4.84 -29.72
C GLU A 135 4.50 -4.31 -28.27
N ARG A 136 4.60 -5.19 -27.28
CA ARG A 136 4.52 -4.81 -25.88
C ARG A 136 5.69 -3.95 -25.44
N LEU A 137 6.90 -4.30 -25.87
CA LEU A 137 8.07 -3.51 -25.57
C LEU A 137 7.94 -2.10 -26.13
N LYS A 138 7.38 -1.95 -27.35
CA LYS A 138 7.11 -0.64 -27.96
C LYS A 138 6.16 0.18 -27.07
N GLN A 139 5.01 -0.37 -26.67
CA GLN A 139 4.05 0.31 -25.81
C GLN A 139 4.67 0.73 -24.47
N MET A 140 5.38 -0.17 -23.80
CA MET A 140 5.95 0.10 -22.48
C MET A 140 7.14 1.05 -22.52
N LYS A 141 7.91 1.08 -23.64
CA LYS A 141 9.00 2.05 -23.82
C LYS A 141 8.49 3.49 -23.78
N GLU A 142 7.36 3.75 -24.44
CA GLU A 142 6.72 5.06 -24.49
C GLU A 142 6.15 5.45 -23.11
N MET A 143 5.41 4.53 -22.47
CA MET A 143 4.75 4.79 -21.17
C MET A 143 5.75 5.06 -20.04
N LEU A 144 6.88 4.34 -20.00
CA LEU A 144 7.87 4.41 -18.92
C LEU A 144 9.16 5.15 -19.29
N ASP A 145 9.25 5.68 -20.51
CA ASP A 145 10.45 6.39 -21.02
C ASP A 145 11.75 5.58 -20.75
N VAL A 146 11.75 4.30 -21.16
CA VAL A 146 12.91 3.41 -20.98
C VAL A 146 13.78 3.26 -22.23
N GLU A 147 13.40 3.84 -23.36
CA GLU A 147 14.15 3.79 -24.61
C GLU A 147 15.64 4.15 -24.44
N PRO A 148 15.99 5.29 -23.77
CA PRO A 148 17.39 5.67 -23.58
C PRO A 148 18.18 4.69 -22.69
N LEU A 149 17.48 3.83 -21.94
CA LEU A 149 18.08 2.94 -20.96
C LEU A 149 18.40 1.57 -21.52
N LEU A 150 17.81 1.19 -22.67
CA LEU A 150 17.83 -0.16 -23.20
C LEU A 150 19.24 -0.71 -23.42
N ASN A 151 20.16 0.13 -23.89
CA ASN A 151 21.54 -0.28 -24.18
C ASN A 151 22.50 -0.09 -22.98
N MET A 152 21.98 0.37 -21.85
CA MET A 152 22.80 0.57 -20.65
C MET A 152 22.86 -0.71 -19.81
N PRO A 153 24.03 -1.06 -19.24
CA PRO A 153 24.11 -2.12 -18.23
C PRO A 153 23.29 -1.74 -16.99
N VAL A 154 22.54 -2.71 -16.44
CA VAL A 154 21.62 -2.48 -15.30
C VAL A 154 22.31 -1.81 -14.10
N ARG A 155 23.57 -2.16 -13.83
CA ARG A 155 24.38 -1.56 -12.75
C ARG A 155 24.62 -0.05 -12.87
N LYS A 156 24.47 0.54 -14.05
CA LYS A 156 24.63 1.98 -14.29
C LYS A 156 23.34 2.78 -14.13
N LEU A 157 22.23 2.11 -13.93
CA LEU A 157 20.91 2.74 -13.78
C LEU A 157 20.76 3.30 -12.36
N SER A 158 20.13 4.46 -12.25
CA SER A 158 19.61 4.94 -10.98
C SER A 158 18.49 3.99 -10.46
N LEU A 159 18.14 4.11 -9.19
CA LEU A 159 17.07 3.29 -8.61
C LEU A 159 15.76 3.47 -9.39
N GLY A 160 15.36 4.71 -9.71
CA GLY A 160 14.14 4.99 -10.47
C GLY A 160 14.19 4.47 -11.91
N GLN A 161 15.33 4.61 -12.59
CA GLN A 161 15.53 4.03 -13.93
C GLN A 161 15.42 2.50 -13.90
N ARG A 162 16.04 1.86 -12.90
CA ARG A 162 15.98 0.42 -12.72
C ARG A 162 14.55 -0.05 -12.42
N MET A 163 13.83 0.65 -11.57
CA MET A 163 12.43 0.33 -11.25
C MET A 163 11.53 0.39 -12.48
N ARG A 164 11.69 1.42 -13.34
CA ARG A 164 10.95 1.49 -14.60
C ARG A 164 11.24 0.30 -15.51
N CYS A 165 12.50 -0.11 -15.60
CA CYS A 165 12.88 -1.31 -16.37
C CYS A 165 12.36 -2.62 -15.73
N ASP A 166 12.32 -2.71 -14.39
CA ASP A 166 11.75 -3.87 -13.68
C ASP A 166 10.23 -4.00 -13.90
N LEU A 167 9.52 -2.88 -13.96
CA LEU A 167 8.09 -2.85 -14.31
C LEU A 167 7.85 -3.35 -15.74
N VAL A 168 8.63 -2.85 -16.71
CA VAL A 168 8.58 -3.39 -18.09
C VAL A 168 8.80 -4.90 -18.07
N ALA A 169 9.88 -5.36 -17.44
CA ALA A 169 10.23 -6.77 -17.36
C ALA A 169 9.10 -7.65 -16.79
N SER A 170 8.40 -7.13 -15.76
CA SER A 170 7.31 -7.84 -15.08
C SER A 170 6.04 -7.97 -15.91
N LEU A 171 5.88 -7.15 -16.97
CA LEU A 171 4.69 -7.10 -17.81
C LEU A 171 4.90 -7.66 -19.23
N LEU A 172 6.15 -7.90 -19.67
CA LEU A 172 6.47 -8.38 -21.03
C LEU A 172 5.72 -9.66 -21.43
N HIS A 173 5.44 -10.54 -20.48
CA HIS A 173 4.74 -11.80 -20.71
C HIS A 173 3.21 -11.72 -20.53
N ASN A 174 2.68 -10.49 -20.32
CA ASN A 174 1.25 -10.23 -20.14
C ASN A 174 0.63 -11.01 -18.96
N PRO A 175 1.11 -10.82 -17.75
CA PRO A 175 0.56 -11.50 -16.59
C PRO A 175 -0.87 -11.05 -16.31
N LYS A 176 -1.69 -11.95 -15.79
CA LYS A 176 -3.04 -11.61 -15.31
C LYS A 176 -3.02 -10.85 -13.97
N ILE A 177 -1.95 -11.03 -13.22
CA ILE A 177 -1.78 -10.45 -11.88
C ILE A 177 -0.38 -9.87 -11.76
N LEU A 178 -0.30 -8.67 -11.21
CA LEU A 178 0.95 -7.99 -10.87
C LEU A 178 1.01 -7.74 -9.37
N PHE A 179 2.02 -8.30 -8.73
CA PHE A 179 2.34 -8.04 -7.33
C PHE A 179 3.45 -7.01 -7.24
N LEU A 180 3.21 -5.94 -6.50
CA LEU A 180 4.08 -4.79 -6.36
C LEU A 180 4.41 -4.61 -4.86
N ASP A 181 5.61 -4.98 -4.45
CA ASP A 181 6.06 -4.85 -3.06
C ASP A 181 6.95 -3.61 -2.92
N GLU A 182 6.36 -2.49 -2.51
CA GLU A 182 6.98 -1.17 -2.36
C GLU A 182 7.69 -0.66 -3.64
N PRO A 183 7.00 -0.56 -4.80
CA PRO A 183 7.64 -0.27 -6.09
C PRO A 183 8.19 1.16 -6.21
N THR A 184 7.85 2.06 -5.31
CA THR A 184 8.21 3.48 -5.34
C THR A 184 9.19 3.87 -4.25
N ILE A 185 9.62 2.90 -3.44
CA ILE A 185 10.57 3.16 -2.34
C ILE A 185 11.88 3.77 -2.84
N GLY A 186 12.28 4.87 -2.18
CA GLY A 186 13.56 5.56 -2.51
C GLY A 186 13.55 6.31 -3.84
N LEU A 187 12.40 6.51 -4.47
CA LEU A 187 12.25 7.33 -5.65
C LEU A 187 11.95 8.79 -5.30
N ASP A 188 12.39 9.69 -6.17
CA ASP A 188 12.00 11.10 -6.12
C ASP A 188 10.51 11.29 -6.49
N VAL A 189 9.98 12.48 -6.27
CA VAL A 189 8.56 12.80 -6.52
C VAL A 189 8.18 12.53 -7.98
N VAL A 190 9.04 12.91 -8.94
CA VAL A 190 8.77 12.73 -10.38
C VAL A 190 8.75 11.24 -10.75
N GLY A 191 9.70 10.47 -10.22
CA GLY A 191 9.76 9.02 -10.43
C GLY A 191 8.52 8.31 -9.89
N ARG A 192 8.06 8.68 -8.69
CA ARG A 192 6.82 8.16 -8.09
C ARG A 192 5.59 8.49 -8.92
N MET A 193 5.45 9.73 -9.38
CA MET A 193 4.34 10.15 -10.23
C MET A 193 4.28 9.32 -11.52
N ARG A 194 5.38 9.15 -12.23
CA ARG A 194 5.45 8.37 -13.47
C ARG A 194 5.06 6.90 -13.27
N ILE A 195 5.57 6.28 -12.19
CA ILE A 195 5.21 4.89 -11.89
C ILE A 195 3.71 4.78 -11.58
N ARG A 196 3.17 5.70 -10.81
CA ARG A 196 1.75 5.74 -10.48
C ARG A 196 0.88 5.87 -11.72
N GLU A 197 1.17 6.84 -12.60
CA GLU A 197 0.45 7.01 -13.87
C GLU A 197 0.50 5.74 -14.73
N PHE A 198 1.68 5.15 -14.83
CA PHE A 198 1.85 3.89 -15.55
C PHE A 198 1.01 2.75 -14.96
N LEU A 199 1.01 2.57 -13.65
CA LEU A 199 0.23 1.49 -13.02
C LEU A 199 -1.28 1.67 -13.24
N GLY A 200 -1.78 2.91 -13.13
CA GLY A 200 -3.17 3.21 -13.45
C GLY A 200 -3.52 2.88 -14.91
N GLN A 201 -2.72 3.37 -15.86
CA GLN A 201 -2.90 3.09 -17.27
C GLN A 201 -2.79 1.59 -17.59
N ALA A 202 -1.82 0.88 -17.01
CA ALA A 202 -1.64 -0.55 -17.23
C ALA A 202 -2.82 -1.37 -16.67
N ASN A 203 -3.40 -0.97 -15.53
CA ASN A 203 -4.60 -1.60 -14.99
C ASN A 203 -5.80 -1.38 -15.93
N GLU A 204 -6.02 -0.14 -16.41
CA GLU A 204 -7.14 0.20 -17.28
C GLU A 204 -7.02 -0.42 -18.68
N GLN A 205 -5.84 -0.35 -19.30
CA GLN A 205 -5.65 -0.81 -20.69
C GLN A 205 -5.53 -2.33 -20.82
N PHE A 206 -4.82 -2.98 -19.87
CA PHE A 206 -4.56 -4.43 -19.94
C PHE A 206 -5.48 -5.26 -19.04
N GLY A 207 -6.30 -4.62 -18.19
CA GLY A 207 -7.15 -5.31 -17.22
C GLY A 207 -6.36 -6.13 -16.20
N THR A 208 -5.08 -5.81 -15.99
CA THR A 208 -4.20 -6.54 -15.07
C THR A 208 -4.65 -6.30 -13.63
N THR A 209 -4.92 -7.36 -12.89
CA THR A 209 -5.20 -7.28 -11.46
C THR A 209 -3.92 -6.94 -10.71
N MET A 210 -3.96 -5.98 -9.79
CA MET A 210 -2.76 -5.53 -9.10
C MET A 210 -2.94 -5.54 -7.59
N ILE A 211 -1.91 -6.00 -6.87
CA ILE A 211 -1.78 -5.82 -5.43
C ILE A 211 -0.55 -4.95 -5.19
N LEU A 212 -0.77 -3.78 -4.61
CA LEU A 212 0.27 -2.80 -4.31
C LEU A 212 0.49 -2.74 -2.80
N THR A 213 1.69 -3.08 -2.34
CA THR A 213 2.10 -2.73 -0.97
C THR A 213 2.87 -1.43 -0.99
N THR A 214 2.51 -0.53 -0.11
CA THR A 214 3.23 0.72 0.12
C THR A 214 3.00 1.20 1.55
N HIS A 215 3.86 2.06 2.03
CA HIS A 215 3.66 2.85 3.24
C HIS A 215 3.26 4.30 2.92
N ASP A 216 3.24 4.66 1.63
CA ASP A 216 2.81 5.97 1.13
C ASP A 216 1.31 5.92 0.85
N LEU A 217 0.52 6.53 1.74
CA LEU A 217 -0.94 6.51 1.66
C LEU A 217 -1.48 7.43 0.55
N ASP A 218 -0.71 8.44 0.12
CA ASP A 218 -1.02 9.27 -1.05
C ASP A 218 -1.05 8.44 -2.35
N GLU A 219 -0.18 7.44 -2.46
CA GLU A 219 -0.22 6.50 -3.59
C GLU A 219 -1.49 5.65 -3.60
N ILE A 220 -1.87 5.16 -2.42
CA ILE A 220 -3.10 4.35 -2.28
C ILE A 220 -4.32 5.18 -2.66
N GLU A 221 -4.39 6.41 -2.17
CA GLU A 221 -5.52 7.32 -2.44
C GLU A 221 -5.71 7.61 -3.93
N LYS A 222 -4.60 7.75 -4.65
CA LYS A 222 -4.62 8.10 -6.08
C LYS A 222 -4.79 6.90 -7.01
N LEU A 223 -4.38 5.70 -6.59
CA LEU A 223 -4.38 4.51 -7.43
C LEU A 223 -5.48 3.52 -7.10
N CYS A 224 -5.76 3.32 -5.81
CA CYS A 224 -6.57 2.20 -5.37
C CYS A 224 -8.00 2.63 -5.04
N ARG A 225 -8.98 1.85 -5.45
CA ARG A 225 -10.37 2.05 -5.00
C ARG A 225 -10.70 1.23 -3.75
N ARG A 226 -9.92 0.18 -3.50
CA ARG A 226 -10.07 -0.74 -2.37
C ARG A 226 -8.74 -0.90 -1.64
N VAL A 227 -8.82 -1.01 -0.33
CA VAL A 227 -7.66 -1.16 0.53
C VAL A 227 -7.89 -2.29 1.55
N LEU A 228 -6.83 -3.06 1.78
CA LEU A 228 -6.67 -4.01 2.85
C LEU A 228 -5.68 -3.42 3.85
N ILE A 229 -6.12 -3.17 5.09
CA ILE A 229 -5.27 -2.66 6.16
C ILE A 229 -4.90 -3.82 7.06
N ILE A 230 -3.59 -4.06 7.22
CA ILE A 230 -3.06 -5.13 8.06
C ILE A 230 -2.20 -4.57 9.20
N ASP A 231 -2.36 -5.11 10.39
CA ASP A 231 -1.44 -4.89 11.52
C ASP A 231 -1.26 -6.20 12.30
N HIS A 232 -0.05 -6.42 12.82
CA HIS A 232 0.32 -7.64 13.57
C HIS A 232 -0.14 -8.96 12.91
N GLY A 233 -0.09 -9.01 11.57
CA GLY A 233 -0.48 -10.18 10.78
C GLY A 233 -1.98 -10.37 10.60
N ARG A 234 -2.84 -9.44 11.06
CA ARG A 234 -4.31 -9.52 10.95
C ARG A 234 -4.86 -8.41 10.08
N ILE A 235 -5.90 -8.67 9.33
CA ILE A 235 -6.61 -7.66 8.57
C ILE A 235 -7.54 -6.90 9.52
N LEU A 236 -7.31 -5.58 9.60
CA LEU A 236 -8.15 -4.66 10.39
C LEU A 236 -9.28 -4.07 9.56
N TYR A 237 -9.06 -3.91 8.25
CA TYR A 237 -10.04 -3.36 7.33
C TYR A 237 -9.88 -3.99 5.94
N ASP A 238 -10.98 -4.29 5.29
CA ASP A 238 -11.09 -4.68 3.88
C ASP A 238 -12.30 -3.97 3.28
N GLY A 239 -12.09 -3.05 2.36
CA GLY A 239 -13.16 -2.29 1.73
C GLY A 239 -12.70 -1.14 0.86
N SER A 240 -13.67 -0.37 0.35
CA SER A 240 -13.38 0.82 -0.46
C SER A 240 -12.79 1.96 0.38
N LEU A 241 -12.02 2.85 -0.26
CA LEU A 241 -11.53 4.08 0.38
C LEU A 241 -12.68 4.99 0.83
N ASP A 242 -13.77 5.06 0.04
CA ASP A 242 -14.95 5.83 0.42
C ASP A 242 -15.65 5.23 1.65
N GLY A 243 -15.73 3.90 1.72
CA GLY A 243 -16.24 3.19 2.89
C GLY A 243 -15.37 3.41 4.12
N LEU A 244 -14.03 3.44 3.94
CA LEU A 244 -13.08 3.77 5.00
C LEU A 244 -13.32 5.18 5.54
N ARG A 245 -13.42 6.18 4.64
CA ARG A 245 -13.77 7.56 5.01
C ARG A 245 -15.12 7.62 5.71
N GLY A 246 -16.16 7.00 5.14
CA GLY A 246 -17.51 7.00 5.74
C GLY A 246 -17.55 6.42 7.16
N ARG A 247 -16.75 5.38 7.44
CA ARG A 247 -16.73 4.72 8.75
C ARG A 247 -15.92 5.47 9.81
N TYR A 248 -14.78 6.06 9.42
CA TYR A 248 -13.81 6.64 10.35
C TYR A 248 -13.71 8.16 10.26
N SER A 249 -14.29 8.82 9.23
CA SER A 249 -14.32 10.27 9.05
C SER A 249 -15.63 10.87 9.57
N ARG A 250 -16.03 10.50 10.79
CA ARG A 250 -17.18 11.15 11.44
C ARG A 250 -16.88 12.59 11.83
N ASP A 251 -15.61 12.89 12.12
CA ASP A 251 -15.17 14.21 12.52
C ASP A 251 -14.79 15.04 11.31
N ARG A 252 -15.36 16.22 11.16
CA ARG A 252 -14.93 17.25 10.21
C ARG A 252 -14.16 18.32 10.95
N ARG A 253 -13.20 18.91 10.24
CA ARG A 253 -12.41 20.03 10.71
C ARG A 253 -12.62 21.24 9.82
N ILE A 254 -12.92 22.38 10.40
CA ILE A 254 -12.97 23.66 9.72
C ILE A 254 -11.91 24.55 10.34
N THR A 255 -11.00 25.05 9.53
CA THR A 255 -9.97 26.01 9.96
C THR A 255 -10.37 27.38 9.42
N PHE A 256 -10.47 28.34 10.34
CA PHE A 256 -10.78 29.75 10.04
C PHE A 256 -9.50 30.57 10.17
N GLN A 257 -9.15 31.31 9.14
CA GLN A 257 -8.11 32.33 9.22
C GLN A 257 -8.73 33.65 9.61
N LEU A 258 -8.21 34.28 10.64
CA LEU A 258 -8.79 35.49 11.21
C LEU A 258 -7.97 36.73 10.82
N SER A 259 -8.65 37.87 10.65
CA SER A 259 -8.00 39.17 10.41
C SER A 259 -7.70 39.96 11.67
N GLY A 260 -8.10 39.46 12.86
CA GLY A 260 -7.90 40.12 14.15
C GLY A 260 -8.09 39.17 15.32
N GLY A 261 -7.84 39.68 16.53
CA GLY A 261 -8.00 38.91 17.76
C GLY A 261 -9.46 38.48 18.00
N PHE A 262 -9.65 37.36 18.67
CA PHE A 262 -10.94 36.79 19.05
C PHE A 262 -10.88 36.20 20.46
N ALA A 263 -12.05 35.99 21.05
CA ALA A 263 -12.16 35.34 22.36
C ALA A 263 -12.80 33.96 22.21
N LEU A 264 -12.02 32.88 22.42
CA LEU A 264 -12.46 31.49 22.30
C LEU A 264 -13.66 31.16 23.18
N GLU A 265 -13.73 31.78 24.35
CA GLU A 265 -14.80 31.62 25.35
C GLU A 265 -16.19 31.96 24.83
N ARG A 266 -16.29 32.92 23.86
CA ARG A 266 -17.56 33.29 23.26
C ARG A 266 -18.10 32.22 22.27
N LEU A 267 -17.20 31.38 21.73
CA LEU A 267 -17.56 30.27 20.86
C LEU A 267 -17.96 29.00 21.62
N GLN A 268 -17.47 28.86 22.87
CA GLN A 268 -17.75 27.71 23.73
C GLN A 268 -19.02 27.83 24.57
N GLY A 269 -19.62 29.04 24.68
CA GLY A 269 -20.64 29.35 25.67
C GLY A 269 -22.09 29.47 25.22
N GLU A 270 -22.41 29.64 23.94
CA GLU A 270 -23.78 29.89 23.48
C GLU A 270 -24.31 28.79 22.56
N GLY A 271 -25.22 27.97 23.08
CA GLY A 271 -26.07 27.09 22.27
C GLY A 271 -25.53 25.71 21.93
N ASP A 272 -24.44 25.26 22.54
CA ASP A 272 -24.01 23.85 22.45
C ASP A 272 -24.86 23.00 23.39
N SER A 273 -25.88 22.35 22.89
CA SER A 273 -26.44 21.18 23.52
C SER A 273 -25.35 20.08 23.45
N GLU A 274 -24.55 19.95 24.53
CA GLU A 274 -23.62 18.85 24.78
C GLU A 274 -22.26 18.82 24.02
N GLY A 275 -21.61 19.98 23.73
CA GLY A 275 -20.22 19.94 23.25
C GLY A 275 -20.05 19.29 21.84
N ASP A 276 -21.05 19.45 20.96
CA ASP A 276 -21.05 18.89 19.62
C ASP A 276 -19.99 19.51 18.69
N VAL A 277 -19.43 20.70 19.06
CA VAL A 277 -18.34 21.38 18.34
C VAL A 277 -17.21 21.70 19.31
N GLU A 278 -16.06 21.12 19.06
CA GLU A 278 -14.82 21.40 19.78
C GLU A 278 -14.06 22.54 19.10
N TRP A 279 -13.96 23.69 19.80
CA TRP A 279 -13.24 24.84 19.30
C TRP A 279 -11.85 24.92 19.92
N SER A 280 -10.84 25.19 19.10
CA SER A 280 -9.44 25.29 19.53
C SER A 280 -8.66 26.32 18.70
N GLU A 281 -7.60 26.86 19.28
CA GLU A 281 -6.64 27.69 18.57
C GLU A 281 -5.55 26.80 17.95
N SER A 282 -5.35 26.88 16.63
CA SER A 282 -4.33 26.11 15.92
C SER A 282 -3.12 26.95 15.48
N GLY A 283 -3.01 28.18 15.98
CA GLY A 283 -1.92 29.12 15.71
C GLY A 283 -2.36 30.59 15.83
N PRO A 284 -1.43 31.55 15.65
CA PRO A 284 -1.77 32.97 15.66
C PRO A 284 -2.83 33.27 14.59
N LEU A 285 -3.96 33.83 15.00
CA LEU A 285 -5.09 34.17 14.12
C LEU A 285 -5.68 32.97 13.38
N ARG A 286 -5.58 31.76 13.94
CA ARG A 286 -6.20 30.55 13.41
C ARG A 286 -7.10 29.89 14.44
N LEU A 287 -8.39 29.87 14.14
CA LEU A 287 -9.41 29.16 14.89
C LEU A 287 -9.76 27.85 14.18
N GLN A 288 -9.89 26.78 14.95
CA GLN A 288 -10.27 25.46 14.42
C GLN A 288 -11.52 24.96 15.12
N ALA A 289 -12.46 24.46 14.35
CA ALA A 289 -13.64 23.76 14.83
C ALA A 289 -13.60 22.30 14.41
N ARG A 290 -13.77 21.39 15.34
CA ARG A 290 -13.92 19.95 15.13
C ARG A 290 -15.33 19.53 15.55
N PHE A 291 -16.05 18.82 14.69
CA PHE A 291 -17.43 18.41 14.94
C PHE A 291 -17.78 17.14 14.15
N GLN A 292 -18.81 16.43 14.61
CA GLN A 292 -19.34 15.27 13.92
C GLN A 292 -20.34 15.67 12.82
N ARG A 293 -20.08 15.19 11.59
CA ARG A 293 -20.92 15.47 10.42
C ARG A 293 -22.39 15.11 10.62
N ASP A 294 -22.65 14.05 11.37
CA ASP A 294 -23.99 13.52 11.57
C ASP A 294 -24.79 14.33 12.63
N ARG A 295 -24.10 15.17 13.44
CA ARG A 295 -24.71 15.96 14.49
C ARG A 295 -24.85 17.45 14.16
N VAL A 296 -23.82 18.01 13.50
CA VAL A 296 -23.77 19.46 13.22
C VAL A 296 -23.50 19.71 11.74
N ARG A 297 -24.25 20.63 11.14
CA ARG A 297 -24.04 21.04 9.76
C ARG A 297 -22.86 22.02 9.66
N PRO A 298 -21.97 21.87 8.66
CA PRO A 298 -20.86 22.79 8.45
C PRO A 298 -21.29 24.27 8.38
N ALA A 299 -22.46 24.52 7.78
CA ALA A 299 -23.00 25.87 7.68
C ALA A 299 -23.30 26.53 9.04
N GLU A 300 -23.74 25.76 10.04
CA GLU A 300 -24.00 26.24 11.39
C GLU A 300 -22.69 26.60 12.10
N VAL A 301 -21.66 25.77 11.94
CA VAL A 301 -20.32 26.03 12.49
C VAL A 301 -19.71 27.29 11.89
N ILE A 302 -19.83 27.45 10.56
CA ILE A 302 -19.33 28.61 9.84
C ILE A 302 -20.06 29.88 10.27
N ALA A 303 -21.40 29.85 10.33
CA ALA A 303 -22.19 30.99 10.75
C ALA A 303 -21.81 31.45 12.17
N ARG A 304 -21.63 30.50 13.09
CA ARG A 304 -21.20 30.79 14.47
C ARG A 304 -19.81 31.41 14.53
N ALA A 305 -18.84 30.89 13.76
CA ALA A 305 -17.51 31.47 13.69
C ALA A 305 -17.53 32.92 13.19
N ILE A 306 -18.28 33.21 12.11
CA ILE A 306 -18.39 34.56 11.53
C ILE A 306 -19.05 35.55 12.49
N GLN A 307 -19.99 35.11 13.31
CA GLN A 307 -20.66 35.99 14.31
C GLN A 307 -19.73 36.42 15.43
N HIS A 308 -18.75 35.59 15.80
CA HIS A 308 -17.93 35.79 17.01
C HIS A 308 -16.46 36.09 16.72
N ALA A 309 -16.01 35.95 15.48
CA ALA A 309 -14.61 36.19 15.08
C ALA A 309 -14.53 36.87 13.71
N PRO A 310 -13.52 37.73 13.48
CA PRO A 310 -13.32 38.39 12.19
C PRO A 310 -12.69 37.43 11.20
N VAL A 311 -13.50 36.54 10.62
CA VAL A 311 -13.06 35.49 9.67
C VAL A 311 -12.64 36.13 8.34
N HIS A 312 -11.42 35.80 7.88
CA HIS A 312 -10.87 36.24 6.60
C HIS A 312 -10.95 35.14 5.54
N ASP A 313 -10.66 33.89 5.93
CA ASP A 313 -10.68 32.74 5.03
C ASP A 313 -11.14 31.48 5.77
N ILE A 314 -11.67 30.51 5.03
CA ILE A 314 -12.23 29.28 5.59
C ILE A 314 -11.70 28.10 4.78
N THR A 315 -11.09 27.14 5.47
CA THR A 315 -10.67 25.86 4.89
C THR A 315 -11.46 24.74 5.56
N ILE A 316 -12.16 23.93 4.77
CA ILE A 316 -12.85 22.73 5.25
C ILE A 316 -11.98 21.55 4.92
N GLU A 317 -11.52 20.83 5.91
CA GLU A 317 -10.66 19.67 5.76
C GLU A 317 -11.41 18.41 6.20
N GLU A 318 -11.37 17.40 5.34
CA GLU A 318 -11.72 16.04 5.75
C GLU A 318 -10.46 15.38 6.32
N PRO A 319 -10.58 14.47 7.31
CA PRO A 319 -9.42 13.74 7.81
C PRO A 319 -8.67 13.07 6.67
N SER A 320 -7.37 13.23 6.64
CA SER A 320 -6.52 12.55 5.67
C SER A 320 -6.60 11.02 5.87
N ILE A 321 -6.28 10.26 4.83
CA ILE A 321 -6.21 8.80 4.96
C ILE A 321 -5.18 8.40 6.01
N GLU A 322 -4.10 9.17 6.17
CA GLU A 322 -3.10 8.98 7.21
C GLU A 322 -3.69 9.05 8.62
N GLU A 323 -4.51 10.06 8.89
CA GLU A 323 -5.17 10.23 10.19
C GLU A 323 -6.15 9.08 10.47
N ILE A 324 -6.91 8.67 9.45
CA ILE A 324 -7.86 7.55 9.56
C ILE A 324 -7.12 6.24 9.84
N VAL A 325 -6.09 5.94 9.07
CA VAL A 325 -5.29 4.71 9.22
C VAL A 325 -4.56 4.69 10.56
N SER A 326 -4.02 5.84 11.01
CA SER A 326 -3.40 5.97 12.34
C SER A 326 -4.40 5.66 13.47
N ARG A 327 -5.65 6.12 13.34
CA ARG A 327 -6.72 5.79 14.28
C ARG A 327 -7.02 4.30 14.30
N ILE A 328 -7.15 3.67 13.14
CA ILE A 328 -7.40 2.22 13.03
C ILE A 328 -6.29 1.43 13.74
N TYR A 329 -5.03 1.83 13.59
CA TYR A 329 -3.92 1.17 14.29
C TYR A 329 -3.97 1.39 15.80
N SER A 330 -4.44 2.54 16.27
CA SER A 330 -4.57 2.81 17.71
C SER A 330 -5.74 2.05 18.33
N GLU A 331 -6.89 1.98 17.65
CA GLU A 331 -8.08 1.26 18.09
C GLU A 331 -7.87 -0.27 18.02
N GLY A 332 -7.26 -0.78 16.97
CA GLY A 332 -6.95 -2.21 16.83
C GLY A 332 -5.94 -2.76 17.83
N ARG A 333 -5.22 -1.88 18.55
CA ARG A 333 -4.32 -2.27 19.67
C ARG A 333 -5.03 -2.45 21.00
N VAL A 334 -6.24 -1.92 21.13
CA VAL A 334 -7.01 -1.99 22.40
C VAL A 334 -7.73 -3.33 22.54
N ASP A 335 -8.03 -4.01 21.41
CA ASP A 335 -8.76 -5.29 21.37
C ASP A 335 -7.84 -6.53 21.26
N GLY A 336 -6.54 -6.37 21.40
CA GLY A 336 -5.49 -7.43 21.32
C GLY A 336 -4.75 -7.57 22.62
#